data_1870a2ce3d738736194d722656ceb1a2
#
_entry.id   1870a2ce3d738736194d722656ceb1a2
#
_cell.length_a   1.000
_cell.length_b   1.000
_cell.length_c   1.000
_cell.angle_alpha   90.00
_cell.angle_beta   90.00
_cell.angle_gamma   90.00
#
_symmetry.space_group_name_H-M   'P 1'
#
loop_
_entity.id
_entity.type
_entity.pdbx_description
1 polymer ?
#
loop_
_entity_poly.entity_id
_entity_poly.type
_entity_poly.pdbx_seq_one_letter_code
_entity_poly.pdbx_strand_id
1 'polypeptide(L)'
;MKFTYNSIPLFKEGCQFNQNSPKDLLQYAISGLLYMPAHRTQIVDEIIAGLHPCCSSICLDLEDSIGDGTVHQAELQLFETLDKLNQALETGQLDFDSLPLIFIRVRSAQQFNQM
;
A
#
# COMPACT_ATOMS: atom_id res chain seq x y z
N MET A 1 -6.04 5.45 8.01
CA MET A 1 -6.03 6.45 6.95
C MET A 1 -7.26 7.34 7.05
N LYS A 2 -7.09 8.65 6.93
CA LYS A 2 -8.21 9.61 6.96
C LYS A 2 -8.61 9.96 5.54
N PHE A 3 -9.85 9.69 5.16
CA PHE A 3 -10.44 10.18 3.93
C PHE A 3 -11.10 11.54 4.17
N THR A 4 -10.71 12.54 3.38
CA THR A 4 -11.38 13.84 3.37
C THR A 4 -12.07 14.01 2.02
N TYR A 5 -13.37 13.85 2.00
CA TYR A 5 -14.21 14.14 0.83
C TYR A 5 -14.72 15.57 0.91
N ASN A 6 -13.83 16.53 0.68
CA ASN A 6 -14.16 17.96 0.84
C ASN A 6 -15.20 18.49 -0.16
N SER A 7 -15.59 17.73 -1.17
CA SER A 7 -16.46 18.19 -2.25
C SER A 7 -17.67 17.31 -2.56
N ILE A 8 -17.82 16.17 -1.87
CA ILE A 8 -18.92 15.22 -2.11
C ILE A 8 -19.81 15.15 -0.88
N PRO A 9 -21.12 15.50 -0.99
CA PRO A 9 -22.03 15.33 0.12
C PRO A 9 -22.21 13.83 0.42
N LEU A 10 -21.89 13.42 1.65
CA LEU A 10 -22.07 12.06 2.12
C LEU A 10 -23.35 11.97 2.96
N PHE A 11 -24.12 10.91 2.77
CA PHE A 11 -25.29 10.62 3.61
C PHE A 11 -24.89 10.25 5.04
N LYS A 12 -23.66 9.77 5.23
CA LYS A 12 -23.12 9.34 6.50
C LYS A 12 -21.63 9.57 6.50
N GLU A 13 -21.09 10.06 7.61
CA GLU A 13 -19.64 10.18 7.75
C GLU A 13 -18.97 8.82 7.70
N GLY A 14 -17.84 8.73 7.00
CA GLY A 14 -16.97 7.55 7.00
C GLY A 14 -16.32 7.35 8.36
N CYS A 15 -16.03 6.09 8.71
CA CYS A 15 -15.25 5.79 9.90
C CYS A 15 -13.75 5.85 9.61
N GLN A 16 -12.97 6.20 10.64
CA GLN A 16 -11.52 6.11 10.57
C GLN A 16 -11.08 4.65 10.79
N PHE A 17 -9.99 4.28 10.14
CA PHE A 17 -9.40 2.95 10.28
C PHE A 17 -7.86 3.02 10.17
N ASN A 18 -7.20 1.98 10.66
CA ASN A 18 -5.77 1.74 10.47
C ASN A 18 -5.50 0.23 10.36
N GLN A 19 -4.23 -0.16 10.27
CA GLN A 19 -3.82 -1.56 10.10
C GLN A 19 -4.32 -2.49 11.22
N ASN A 20 -4.61 -1.96 12.41
CA ASN A 20 -5.08 -2.72 13.57
C ASN A 20 -6.60 -2.76 13.71
N SER A 21 -7.33 -2.12 12.81
CA SER A 21 -8.80 -2.16 12.82
C SER A 21 -9.33 -3.59 12.58
N PRO A 22 -10.53 -3.91 13.08
CA PRO A 22 -11.12 -5.24 12.89
C PRO A 22 -11.22 -5.63 11.41
N LYS A 23 -11.03 -6.91 11.12
CA LYS A 23 -11.03 -7.44 9.75
C LYS A 23 -12.34 -7.19 9.01
N ASP A 24 -13.47 -7.29 9.70
CA ASP A 24 -14.79 -7.02 9.16
C ASP A 24 -14.97 -5.56 8.73
N LEU A 25 -14.29 -4.63 9.40
CA LEU A 25 -14.21 -3.24 8.95
C LEU A 25 -13.24 -3.08 7.79
N LEU A 26 -12.03 -3.65 7.89
CA LEU A 26 -10.97 -3.49 6.89
C LEU A 26 -11.37 -4.01 5.52
N GLN A 27 -12.15 -5.08 5.42
CA GLN A 27 -12.59 -5.61 4.14
C GLN A 27 -13.41 -4.61 3.31
N TYR A 28 -14.10 -3.66 3.95
CA TYR A 28 -14.82 -2.57 3.29
C TYR A 28 -13.97 -1.32 3.09
N ALA A 29 -12.92 -1.16 3.89
CA ALA A 29 -12.01 -0.02 3.84
C ALA A 29 -11.00 -0.11 2.69
N ILE A 30 -10.82 -1.28 2.08
CA ILE A 30 -9.90 -1.47 0.95
C ILE A 30 -10.22 -0.51 -0.21
N SER A 31 -11.52 -0.30 -0.50
CA SER A 31 -11.96 0.64 -1.55
C SER A 31 -11.31 0.32 -2.91
N GLY A 32 -10.92 1.33 -3.68
CA GLY A 32 -10.16 1.15 -4.91
C GLY A 32 -8.70 0.80 -4.61
N LEU A 33 -8.28 -0.41 -4.97
CA LEU A 33 -6.93 -0.88 -4.75
C LEU A 33 -6.01 -0.37 -5.86
N LEU A 34 -5.02 0.46 -5.50
CA LEU A 34 -4.04 0.98 -6.45
C LEU A 34 -2.89 -0.01 -6.63
N TYR A 35 -2.77 -0.58 -7.83
CA TYR A 35 -1.66 -1.45 -8.18
C TYR A 35 -0.43 -0.63 -8.58
N MET A 36 0.71 -0.94 -7.98
CA MET A 36 2.00 -0.34 -8.29
C MET A 36 3.01 -1.44 -8.59
N PRO A 37 3.75 -1.36 -9.73
CA PRO A 37 4.83 -2.32 -9.99
C PRO A 37 5.84 -2.32 -8.84
N ALA A 38 6.15 -3.51 -8.29
CA ALA A 38 7.01 -3.62 -7.11
C ALA A 38 8.45 -3.14 -7.34
N HIS A 39 8.89 -3.02 -8.60
CA HIS A 39 10.22 -2.49 -8.93
C HIS A 39 10.32 -0.95 -8.93
N ARG A 40 9.23 -0.23 -8.70
CA ARG A 40 9.26 1.24 -8.58
C ARG A 40 10.01 1.66 -7.31
N THR A 41 10.87 2.66 -7.46
CA THR A 41 11.72 3.13 -6.36
C THR A 41 11.11 4.29 -5.55
N GLN A 42 10.07 4.95 -6.07
CA GLN A 42 9.49 6.16 -5.46
C GLN A 42 8.27 5.91 -4.57
N ILE A 43 7.86 4.66 -4.35
CA ILE A 43 6.61 4.33 -3.66
C ILE A 43 6.54 4.94 -2.26
N VAL A 44 7.62 4.81 -1.48
CA VAL A 44 7.66 5.35 -0.11
C VAL A 44 7.58 6.87 -0.10
N ASP A 45 8.32 7.53 -0.98
CA ASP A 45 8.31 8.99 -1.09
C ASP A 45 6.93 9.51 -1.50
N GLU A 46 6.24 8.81 -2.40
CA GLU A 46 4.88 9.13 -2.82
C GLU A 46 3.88 8.97 -1.66
N ILE A 47 4.01 7.93 -0.85
CA ILE A 47 3.17 7.72 0.34
C ILE A 47 3.41 8.84 1.37
N ILE A 48 4.67 9.15 1.67
CA ILE A 48 5.02 10.22 2.61
C ILE A 48 4.50 11.57 2.13
N ALA A 49 4.61 11.86 0.83
CA ALA A 49 4.12 13.09 0.23
C ALA A 49 2.59 13.16 0.10
N GLY A 50 1.86 12.08 0.37
CA GLY A 50 0.41 12.02 0.24
C GLY A 50 -0.09 12.19 -1.18
N LEU A 51 0.65 11.69 -2.19
CA LEU A 51 0.31 11.88 -3.61
C LEU A 51 -0.92 11.09 -4.05
N HIS A 52 -1.37 10.11 -3.27
CA HIS A 52 -2.53 9.28 -3.58
C HIS A 52 -3.62 9.40 -2.49
N PRO A 53 -4.16 10.62 -2.25
CA PRO A 53 -5.04 10.87 -1.10
C PRO A 53 -6.36 10.11 -1.13
N CYS A 54 -6.80 9.67 -2.31
CA CYS A 54 -8.04 8.90 -2.48
C CYS A 54 -7.83 7.38 -2.42
N CYS A 55 -6.59 6.91 -2.28
CA CYS A 55 -6.26 5.49 -2.25
C CYS A 55 -6.00 5.04 -0.81
N SER A 56 -6.94 4.29 -0.24
CA SER A 56 -6.79 3.68 1.08
C SER A 56 -5.95 2.41 1.06
N SER A 57 -5.72 1.86 -0.13
CA SER A 57 -5.05 0.57 -0.32
C SER A 57 -4.12 0.60 -1.51
N ILE A 58 -2.94 0.02 -1.35
CA ILE A 58 -1.92 -0.11 -2.39
C ILE A 58 -1.52 -1.57 -2.51
N CYS A 59 -1.40 -2.06 -3.74
CA CYS A 59 -0.87 -3.39 -4.03
C CYS A 59 0.50 -3.26 -4.69
N LEU A 60 1.52 -3.77 -4.03
CA LEU A 60 2.86 -3.92 -4.59
C LEU A 60 2.87 -5.18 -5.46
N ASP A 61 2.95 -5.00 -6.77
CA ASP A 61 2.67 -6.04 -7.74
C ASP A 61 3.93 -6.69 -8.30
N LEU A 62 4.00 -8.02 -8.16
CA LEU A 62 5.06 -8.86 -8.72
C LEU A 62 4.59 -9.66 -9.94
N GLU A 63 3.38 -9.39 -10.45
CA GLU A 63 2.78 -10.21 -11.51
C GLU A 63 2.61 -9.40 -12.81
N ASP A 64 1.40 -9.00 -13.17
CA ASP A 64 1.07 -8.47 -14.48
C ASP A 64 1.74 -7.12 -14.81
N SER A 65 2.04 -6.30 -13.83
CA SER A 65 2.63 -4.98 -14.04
C SER A 65 4.16 -5.00 -14.23
N ILE A 66 4.79 -6.17 -14.10
CA ILE A 66 6.22 -6.35 -14.33
C ILE A 66 6.48 -7.42 -15.40
N GLY A 67 7.58 -7.25 -16.16
CA GLY A 67 8.01 -8.25 -17.15
C GLY A 67 8.68 -9.45 -16.50
N ASP A 68 8.63 -10.60 -17.17
CA ASP A 68 9.20 -11.86 -16.67
C ASP A 68 10.70 -11.76 -16.37
N GLY A 69 11.44 -10.96 -17.14
CA GLY A 69 12.88 -10.76 -16.96
C GLY A 69 13.26 -9.85 -15.77
N THR A 70 12.29 -9.21 -15.13
CA THR A 70 12.52 -8.25 -14.03
C THR A 70 12.02 -8.73 -12.68
N VAL A 71 11.54 -9.97 -12.57
CA VAL A 71 10.94 -10.52 -11.35
C VAL A 71 11.90 -10.46 -10.17
N HIS A 72 13.14 -10.94 -10.35
CA HIS A 72 14.12 -10.95 -9.27
C HIS A 72 14.46 -9.53 -8.79
N GLN A 73 14.64 -8.60 -9.73
CA GLN A 73 14.87 -7.19 -9.38
C GLN A 73 13.67 -6.59 -8.63
N ALA A 74 12.44 -6.93 -9.05
CA ALA A 74 11.23 -6.47 -8.39
C ALA A 74 11.11 -7.03 -6.97
N GLU A 75 11.48 -8.28 -6.74
CA GLU A 75 11.54 -8.88 -5.41
C GLU A 75 12.52 -8.15 -4.48
N LEU A 76 13.72 -7.86 -4.96
CA LEU A 76 14.73 -7.10 -4.19
C LEU A 76 14.22 -5.69 -3.87
N GLN A 77 13.65 -5.00 -4.85
CA GLN A 77 13.10 -3.66 -4.66
C GLN A 77 11.90 -3.66 -3.70
N LEU A 78 11.09 -4.72 -3.71
CA LEU A 78 9.99 -4.88 -2.76
C LEU A 78 10.52 -4.87 -1.31
N PHE A 79 11.55 -5.64 -1.01
CA PHE A 79 12.14 -5.66 0.33
C PHE A 79 12.72 -4.30 0.72
N GLU A 80 13.41 -3.61 -0.19
CA GLU A 80 13.89 -2.25 0.06
C GLU A 80 12.74 -1.27 0.35
N THR A 81 11.64 -1.39 -0.38
CA THR A 81 10.45 -0.57 -0.17
C THR A 81 9.85 -0.80 1.22
N LEU A 82 9.72 -2.07 1.64
CA LEU A 82 9.21 -2.42 2.97
C LEU A 82 10.14 -1.92 4.09
N ASP A 83 11.46 -2.05 3.92
CA ASP A 83 12.44 -1.54 4.88
C ASP A 83 12.36 0.00 5.00
N LYS A 84 12.25 0.71 3.90
CA LYS A 84 12.09 2.17 3.90
C LYS A 84 10.77 2.61 4.55
N LEU A 85 9.67 1.88 4.30
CA LEU A 85 8.39 2.14 4.99
C LEU A 85 8.54 1.98 6.50
N ASN A 86 9.18 0.90 6.94
CA ASN A 86 9.43 0.67 8.36
C ASN A 86 10.28 1.78 8.97
N GLN A 87 11.37 2.18 8.31
CA GLN A 87 12.20 3.29 8.76
C GLN A 87 11.43 4.61 8.85
N ALA A 88 10.57 4.90 7.88
CA ALA A 88 9.74 6.12 7.88
C ALA A 88 8.77 6.14 9.07
N LEU A 89 8.20 4.98 9.42
CA LEU A 89 7.35 4.84 10.61
C LEU A 89 8.16 5.03 11.91
N GLU A 90 9.32 4.39 12.02
CA GLU A 90 10.17 4.46 13.21
C GLU A 90 10.71 5.88 13.45
N THR A 91 11.04 6.62 12.40
CA THR A 91 11.56 7.99 12.49
C THR A 91 10.49 9.06 12.59
N GLY A 92 9.22 8.70 12.46
CA GLY A 92 8.10 9.64 12.48
C GLY A 92 7.89 10.44 11.19
N GLN A 93 8.61 10.11 10.10
CA GLN A 93 8.34 10.70 8.78
C GLN A 93 6.96 10.31 8.24
N LEU A 94 6.48 9.14 8.60
CA LEU A 94 5.17 8.63 8.25
C LEU A 94 4.43 8.25 9.53
N ASP A 95 3.23 8.77 9.69
CA ASP A 95 2.34 8.40 10.77
C ASP A 95 1.65 7.07 10.45
N PHE A 96 1.59 6.16 11.43
CA PHE A 96 0.94 4.87 11.29
C PHE A 96 -0.53 4.98 10.82
N ASP A 97 -1.27 5.96 11.34
CA ASP A 97 -2.66 6.19 10.95
C ASP A 97 -2.82 6.73 9.51
N SER A 98 -1.74 7.24 8.93
CA SER A 98 -1.69 7.70 7.53
C SER A 98 -1.22 6.63 6.55
N LEU A 99 -0.72 5.50 7.05
CA LEU A 99 -0.26 4.39 6.22
C LEU A 99 -1.45 3.75 5.49
N PRO A 100 -1.42 3.60 4.17
CA PRO A 100 -2.43 2.84 3.45
C PRO A 100 -2.34 1.35 3.80
N LEU A 101 -3.41 0.61 3.55
CA LEU A 101 -3.38 -0.85 3.60
C LEU A 101 -2.46 -1.37 2.49
N ILE A 102 -1.46 -2.15 2.84
CA ILE A 102 -0.47 -2.67 1.90
C ILE A 102 -0.76 -4.12 1.59
N PHE A 103 -0.85 -4.42 0.30
CA PHE A 103 -0.99 -5.76 -0.25
C PHE A 103 0.20 -6.07 -1.15
N ILE A 104 0.50 -7.34 -1.29
CA ILE A 104 1.52 -7.85 -2.22
C ILE A 104 0.84 -8.89 -3.10
N ARG A 105 0.89 -8.69 -4.43
CA ARG A 105 0.43 -9.71 -5.37
C ARG A 105 1.62 -10.51 -5.87
N VAL A 106 1.64 -11.79 -5.53
CA VAL A 106 2.68 -12.73 -5.97
C VAL A 106 2.28 -13.40 -7.29
N ARG A 107 3.27 -13.91 -8.03
CA ARG A 107 3.07 -14.62 -9.29
C ARG A 107 2.60 -16.06 -9.10
N SER A 108 2.97 -16.68 -7.97
CA SER A 108 2.71 -18.08 -7.70
C SER A 108 2.79 -18.40 -6.22
N ALA A 109 2.23 -19.53 -5.82
CA ALA A 109 2.40 -20.05 -4.47
C ALA A 109 3.88 -20.35 -4.14
N GLN A 110 4.67 -20.74 -5.13
CA GLN A 110 6.11 -20.96 -4.95
C GLN A 110 6.83 -19.66 -4.57
N GLN A 111 6.56 -18.57 -5.26
CA GLN A 111 7.14 -17.26 -4.93
C GLN A 111 6.75 -16.83 -3.51
N PHE A 112 5.49 -16.97 -3.14
CA PHE A 112 5.00 -16.69 -1.79
C PHE A 112 5.78 -17.47 -0.71
N ASN A 113 6.03 -18.76 -0.93
CA ASN A 113 6.73 -19.61 0.01
C ASN A 113 8.23 -19.33 0.11
N GLN A 114 8.83 -18.70 -0.90
CA GLN A 114 10.25 -18.34 -0.95
C GLN A 114 10.56 -16.95 -0.39
N MET A 115 9.54 -16.11 -0.25
CA MET A 115 9.65 -14.76 0.31
C MET A 115 9.53 -14.78 1.84
#